data_f8bbcca08b827ba1e4fe659f87f9c4c4
#
_entry.id   f8bbcca08b827ba1e4fe659f87f9c4c4
#
_cell.length_a   1.000
_cell.length_b   1.000
_cell.length_c   1.000
_cell.angle_alpha   90.00
_cell.angle_beta   90.00
_cell.angle_gamma   90.00
#
_symmetry.space_group_name_H-M   'P 1'
#
loop_
_entity.id
_entity.type
_entity.pdbx_description
1 polymer ?
#
loop_
_entity_poly.entity_id
_entity_poly.type
_entity_poly.pdbx_seq_one_letter_code
_entity_poly.pdbx_strand_id
1 'polypeptide(L)'
;VIEMREVGFGYHKPDGHRPDGQDAEGRAELLSGMTLTLQPGMFHFLTGPSGSGKTTLLRLCYADLLPTAGQMTAFGQDLRALSRDQISDLRRRVGVVHQEPQFLDHLPLAENVALPLTVAGEEVDMEALRDLLGWVGLSQHARALPPSLSGGERQRAALARAVILSPDLVLADEPTGNLDWDMSMRLMQLLIELNKSGKTVLVATHDLNLIRATKAQVTARVLRISGGNLQLAGADL
;
A
#
# COMPACT_ATOMS: atom_id res chain seq x y z
N VAL A 1 10.35 6.78 -7.39
CA VAL A 1 10.36 5.72 -6.34
C VAL A 1 10.09 4.36 -6.98
N ILE A 2 9.04 4.25 -7.77
CA ILE A 2 8.71 3.04 -8.55
C ILE A 2 8.67 3.41 -10.03
N GLU A 3 9.32 2.61 -10.87
CA GLU A 3 9.22 2.73 -12.33
C GLU A 3 8.81 1.37 -12.91
N MET A 4 7.80 1.38 -13.76
CA MET A 4 7.28 0.24 -14.52
C MET A 4 7.37 0.55 -16.01
N ARG A 5 7.90 -0.37 -16.80
CA ARG A 5 7.99 -0.28 -18.26
C ARG A 5 7.45 -1.57 -18.86
N GLU A 6 6.31 -1.47 -19.51
CA GLU A 6 5.62 -2.59 -20.17
C GLU A 6 5.44 -3.79 -19.22
N VAL A 7 5.14 -3.53 -17.93
CA VAL A 7 5.01 -4.56 -16.90
C VAL A 7 3.73 -5.35 -17.11
N GLY A 8 3.87 -6.67 -17.17
CA GLY A 8 2.77 -7.63 -17.14
C GLY A 8 2.85 -8.52 -15.92
N PHE A 9 1.68 -9.00 -15.48
CA PHE A 9 1.58 -9.98 -14.41
C PHE A 9 0.40 -10.93 -14.62
N GLY A 10 0.64 -12.24 -14.48
CA GLY A 10 -0.37 -13.27 -14.52
C GLY A 10 -0.18 -14.31 -13.41
N TYR A 11 -1.29 -14.77 -12.83
CA TYR A 11 -1.30 -15.87 -11.87
C TYR A 11 -1.24 -17.22 -12.58
N HIS A 12 -0.42 -18.13 -12.06
CA HIS A 12 -0.41 -19.52 -12.54
C HIS A 12 -1.73 -20.19 -12.14
N LYS A 13 -2.43 -20.79 -13.12
CA LYS A 13 -3.59 -21.64 -12.80
C LYS A 13 -3.12 -23.05 -12.52
N PRO A 14 -3.51 -23.63 -11.37
CA PRO A 14 -3.12 -25.01 -11.01
C PRO A 14 -3.74 -26.09 -11.91
N ASP A 15 -4.81 -25.79 -12.63
CA ASP A 15 -5.54 -26.77 -13.43
C ASP A 15 -5.27 -26.53 -14.92
N GLY A 16 -4.51 -27.43 -15.56
CA GLY A 16 -4.02 -27.37 -16.94
C GLY A 16 -5.06 -27.19 -18.08
N HIS A 17 -6.21 -26.58 -17.82
CA HIS A 17 -7.17 -26.14 -18.81
C HIS A 17 -6.72 -24.77 -19.36
N ARG A 18 -6.44 -24.69 -20.65
CA ARG A 18 -6.16 -23.44 -21.39
C ARG A 18 -7.47 -22.83 -21.89
N PRO A 19 -8.05 -21.80 -21.24
CA PRO A 19 -9.00 -20.93 -21.90
C PRO A 19 -8.25 -19.90 -22.76
N ASP A 20 -8.89 -19.37 -23.79
CA ASP A 20 -8.38 -18.28 -24.61
C ASP A 20 -7.92 -17.09 -23.74
N GLY A 21 -6.70 -16.58 -23.97
CA GLY A 21 -6.12 -15.45 -23.24
C GLY A 21 -5.01 -15.78 -22.21
N GLN A 22 -4.39 -16.97 -22.29
CA GLN A 22 -3.21 -17.34 -21.52
C GLN A 22 -1.92 -17.07 -22.32
N ASP A 23 -0.84 -16.68 -21.56
CA ASP A 23 0.50 -16.64 -22.14
C ASP A 23 1.02 -18.06 -22.46
N ALA A 24 2.23 -18.14 -23.07
CA ALA A 24 2.86 -19.40 -23.45
C ALA A 24 3.12 -20.35 -22.26
N GLU A 25 3.07 -19.83 -21.02
CA GLU A 25 3.32 -20.56 -19.76
C GLU A 25 2.01 -20.95 -19.03
N GLY A 26 0.83 -20.68 -19.61
CA GLY A 26 -0.47 -21.05 -19.01
C GLY A 26 -0.91 -20.12 -17.87
N ARG A 27 -0.45 -18.88 -17.84
CA ARG A 27 -0.84 -17.87 -16.86
C ARG A 27 -2.08 -17.10 -17.34
N ALA A 28 -3.02 -16.83 -16.42
CA ALA A 28 -4.09 -15.89 -16.68
C ALA A 28 -3.51 -14.47 -16.48
N GLU A 29 -3.35 -13.73 -17.57
CA GLU A 29 -2.87 -12.34 -17.53
C GLU A 29 -3.89 -11.46 -16.81
N LEU A 30 -3.43 -10.76 -15.77
CA LEU A 30 -4.23 -9.81 -14.99
C LEU A 30 -3.82 -8.36 -15.28
N LEU A 31 -2.53 -8.12 -15.44
CA LEU A 31 -1.96 -6.81 -15.77
C LEU A 31 -1.12 -6.96 -17.04
N SER A 32 -1.29 -6.02 -17.98
CA SER A 32 -0.63 -6.04 -19.30
C SER A 32 -0.08 -4.67 -19.66
N GLY A 33 1.16 -4.63 -20.13
CA GLY A 33 1.78 -3.40 -20.67
C GLY A 33 1.76 -2.19 -19.74
N MET A 34 1.82 -2.42 -18.41
CA MET A 34 1.75 -1.34 -17.43
C MET A 34 2.98 -0.46 -17.48
N THR A 35 2.80 0.82 -17.80
CA THR A 35 3.87 1.82 -17.77
C THR A 35 3.50 2.93 -16.79
N LEU A 36 4.30 3.09 -15.74
CA LEU A 36 4.03 3.99 -14.62
C LEU A 36 5.33 4.47 -13.98
N THR A 37 5.33 5.73 -13.55
CA THR A 37 6.36 6.27 -12.65
C THR A 37 5.70 6.92 -11.44
N LEU A 38 5.94 6.38 -10.25
CA LEU A 38 5.61 7.04 -8.99
C LEU A 38 6.78 7.94 -8.60
N GLN A 39 6.58 9.25 -8.73
CA GLN A 39 7.61 10.23 -8.38
C GLN A 39 7.70 10.43 -6.87
N PRO A 40 8.90 10.71 -6.31
CA PRO A 40 9.06 11.02 -4.90
C PRO A 40 8.17 12.18 -4.43
N GLY A 41 7.60 12.06 -3.23
CA GLY A 41 6.79 13.10 -2.60
C GLY A 41 5.44 13.36 -3.24
N MET A 42 5.01 12.55 -4.22
CA MET A 42 3.70 12.70 -4.85
C MET A 42 2.63 11.86 -4.18
N PHE A 43 1.40 12.37 -4.19
CA PHE A 43 0.21 11.62 -3.78
C PHE A 43 -0.48 11.03 -5.01
N HIS A 44 -0.76 9.71 -4.96
CA HIS A 44 -1.41 9.01 -6.05
C HIS A 44 -2.63 8.25 -5.55
N PHE A 45 -3.68 8.22 -6.37
CA PHE A 45 -4.77 7.27 -6.25
C PHE A 45 -4.67 6.21 -7.35
N LEU A 46 -5.00 4.98 -7.01
CA LEU A 46 -5.18 3.88 -7.93
C LEU A 46 -6.63 3.42 -7.87
N THR A 47 -7.38 3.66 -8.94
CA THR A 47 -8.80 3.29 -9.02
C THR A 47 -9.06 2.23 -10.08
N GLY A 48 -10.20 1.60 -10.01
CA GLY A 48 -10.64 0.55 -10.94
C GLY A 48 -11.64 -0.39 -10.29
N PRO A 49 -12.38 -1.18 -11.09
CA PRO A 49 -13.35 -2.13 -10.55
C PRO A 49 -12.71 -3.15 -9.60
N SER A 50 -13.54 -3.85 -8.81
CA SER A 50 -13.08 -4.99 -8.02
C SER A 50 -12.46 -6.04 -8.94
N GLY A 51 -11.36 -6.65 -8.51
CA GLY A 51 -10.63 -7.64 -9.31
C GLY A 51 -9.79 -7.08 -10.47
N SER A 52 -9.71 -5.76 -10.66
CA SER A 52 -8.92 -5.16 -11.75
C SER A 52 -7.40 -5.26 -11.58
N GLY A 53 -6.91 -5.76 -10.44
CA GLY A 53 -5.48 -5.90 -10.19
C GLY A 53 -4.86 -4.80 -9.32
N LYS A 54 -5.66 -3.94 -8.65
CA LYS A 54 -5.13 -2.88 -7.74
C LYS A 54 -4.20 -3.46 -6.67
N THR A 55 -4.69 -4.42 -5.89
CA THR A 55 -3.89 -5.13 -4.87
C THR A 55 -2.65 -5.79 -5.46
N THR A 56 -2.76 -6.39 -6.65
CA THR A 56 -1.63 -7.01 -7.35
C THR A 56 -0.57 -5.99 -7.71
N LEU A 57 -0.97 -4.82 -8.24
CA LEU A 57 -0.04 -3.74 -8.54
C LEU A 57 0.68 -3.25 -7.26
N LEU A 58 -0.06 -3.08 -6.16
CA LEU A 58 0.56 -2.73 -4.87
C LEU A 58 1.57 -3.79 -4.43
N ARG A 59 1.23 -5.09 -4.53
CA ARG A 59 2.12 -6.21 -4.16
C ARG A 59 3.40 -6.26 -5.01
N LEU A 60 3.33 -5.87 -6.27
CA LEU A 60 4.52 -5.69 -7.10
C LEU A 60 5.42 -4.55 -6.57
N CYS A 61 4.83 -3.44 -6.09
CA CYS A 61 5.59 -2.27 -5.62
C CYS A 61 6.50 -2.55 -4.42
N TYR A 62 6.19 -3.56 -3.59
CA TYR A 62 7.04 -3.95 -2.44
C TYR A 62 7.66 -5.36 -2.61
N ALA A 63 7.77 -5.83 -3.86
CA ALA A 63 8.40 -7.10 -4.22
C ALA A 63 7.81 -8.33 -3.49
N ASP A 64 6.50 -8.29 -3.16
CA ASP A 64 5.77 -9.48 -2.71
C ASP A 64 5.42 -10.39 -3.89
N LEU A 65 5.21 -9.77 -5.05
CA LEU A 65 5.11 -10.41 -6.35
C LEU A 65 6.20 -9.82 -7.28
N LEU A 66 6.65 -10.63 -8.24
CA LEU A 66 7.56 -10.18 -9.28
C LEU A 66 6.83 -10.12 -10.63
N PRO A 67 7.14 -9.14 -11.50
CA PRO A 67 6.51 -9.03 -12.80
C PRO A 67 6.82 -10.27 -13.66
N THR A 68 5.83 -10.74 -14.42
CA THR A 68 6.01 -11.86 -15.36
C THR A 68 6.54 -11.38 -16.72
N ALA A 69 6.29 -10.12 -17.08
CA ALA A 69 6.79 -9.45 -18.27
C ALA A 69 7.21 -8.01 -17.98
N GLY A 70 7.95 -7.39 -18.88
CA GLY A 70 8.42 -6.02 -18.75
C GLY A 70 9.53 -5.85 -17.70
N GLN A 71 9.81 -4.61 -17.33
CA GLN A 71 10.83 -4.25 -16.35
C GLN A 71 10.25 -3.38 -15.25
N MET A 72 10.60 -3.67 -14.00
CA MET A 72 10.16 -2.89 -12.84
C MET A 72 11.34 -2.60 -11.93
N THR A 73 11.50 -1.32 -11.59
CA THR A 73 12.49 -0.89 -10.60
C THR A 73 11.80 -0.25 -9.40
N ALA A 74 12.36 -0.48 -8.23
CA ALA A 74 12.00 0.22 -7.00
C ALA A 74 13.26 0.88 -6.43
N PHE A 75 13.16 2.17 -6.14
CA PHE A 75 14.29 2.98 -5.64
C PHE A 75 15.56 2.84 -6.52
N GLY A 76 15.38 2.72 -7.83
CA GLY A 76 16.46 2.57 -8.81
C GLY A 76 17.04 1.16 -8.95
N GLN A 77 16.52 0.16 -8.26
CA GLN A 77 16.98 -1.23 -8.31
C GLN A 77 15.97 -2.11 -9.07
N ASP A 78 16.45 -2.96 -9.99
CA ASP A 78 15.60 -3.92 -10.70
C ASP A 78 15.12 -5.02 -9.75
N LEU A 79 13.79 -5.18 -9.62
CA LEU A 79 13.19 -6.12 -8.68
C LEU A 79 13.58 -7.58 -8.93
N ARG A 80 13.84 -7.95 -10.20
CA ARG A 80 14.24 -9.33 -10.56
C ARG A 80 15.68 -9.66 -10.19
N ALA A 81 16.52 -8.63 -10.01
CA ALA A 81 17.93 -8.79 -9.68
C ALA A 81 18.21 -8.77 -8.17
N LEU A 82 17.19 -8.46 -7.34
CA LEU A 82 17.35 -8.33 -5.90
C LEU A 82 17.57 -9.67 -5.21
N SER A 83 18.56 -9.73 -4.33
CA SER A 83 18.72 -10.79 -3.35
C SER A 83 17.64 -10.73 -2.27
N ARG A 84 17.51 -11.79 -1.45
CA ARG A 84 16.57 -11.81 -0.30
C ARG A 84 16.81 -10.67 0.69
N ASP A 85 18.07 -10.35 0.97
CA ASP A 85 18.43 -9.29 1.90
C ASP A 85 18.05 -7.93 1.31
N GLN A 86 18.33 -7.69 0.03
CA GLN A 86 17.95 -6.47 -0.68
C GLN A 86 16.42 -6.30 -0.75
N ILE A 87 15.65 -7.38 -0.90
CA ILE A 87 14.18 -7.34 -0.81
C ILE A 87 13.74 -6.93 0.60
N SER A 88 14.40 -7.45 1.64
CA SER A 88 14.13 -7.04 3.03
C SER A 88 14.40 -5.55 3.23
N ASP A 89 15.52 -5.04 2.75
CA ASP A 89 15.88 -3.61 2.83
C ASP A 89 14.90 -2.75 2.04
N LEU A 90 14.48 -3.19 0.85
CA LEU A 90 13.45 -2.52 0.07
C LEU A 90 12.13 -2.42 0.85
N ARG A 91 11.70 -3.51 1.48
CA ARG A 91 10.44 -3.55 2.25
C ARG A 91 10.45 -2.65 3.47
N ARG A 92 11.60 -2.38 4.09
CA ARG A 92 11.72 -1.39 5.17
C ARG A 92 11.44 0.04 4.68
N ARG A 93 11.68 0.32 3.39
CA ARG A 93 11.40 1.60 2.74
C ARG A 93 9.96 1.74 2.25
N VAL A 94 9.14 0.69 2.39
CA VAL A 94 7.75 0.67 1.95
C VAL A 94 6.83 0.32 3.12
N GLY A 95 6.01 1.26 3.54
CA GLY A 95 4.94 1.00 4.51
C GLY A 95 3.68 0.52 3.80
N VAL A 96 3.07 -0.57 4.27
CA VAL A 96 1.86 -1.12 3.66
C VAL A 96 0.72 -1.15 4.65
N VAL A 97 -0.39 -0.49 4.28
CA VAL A 97 -1.67 -0.54 5.00
C VAL A 97 -2.62 -1.42 4.22
N HIS A 98 -2.94 -2.58 4.76
CA HIS A 98 -3.86 -3.54 4.14
C HIS A 98 -5.32 -3.20 4.44
N GLN A 99 -6.23 -3.62 3.58
CA GLN A 99 -7.68 -3.49 3.76
C GLN A 99 -8.14 -4.13 5.08
N GLU A 100 -7.64 -5.32 5.38
CA GLU A 100 -7.89 -6.04 6.64
C GLU A 100 -6.56 -6.22 7.38
N PRO A 101 -6.19 -5.28 8.26
CA PRO A 101 -4.92 -5.38 8.96
C PRO A 101 -4.92 -6.53 9.95
N GLN A 102 -3.91 -7.39 9.84
CA GLN A 102 -3.67 -8.48 10.77
C GLN A 102 -2.77 -8.02 11.91
N PHE A 103 -3.14 -8.36 13.13
CA PHE A 103 -2.38 -8.09 14.34
C PHE A 103 -2.16 -9.39 15.11
N LEU A 104 -1.16 -9.41 15.97
CA LEU A 104 -0.96 -10.50 16.94
C LEU A 104 -1.89 -10.23 18.13
N ASP A 105 -2.98 -10.98 18.23
CA ASP A 105 -4.07 -10.73 19.18
C ASP A 105 -3.65 -10.84 20.64
N HIS A 106 -2.56 -11.54 20.93
CA HIS A 106 -2.01 -11.70 22.28
C HIS A 106 -1.02 -10.62 22.71
N LEU A 107 -0.64 -9.71 21.79
CA LEU A 107 0.25 -8.59 22.08
C LEU A 107 -0.53 -7.28 22.18
N PRO A 108 -0.17 -6.39 23.12
CA PRO A 108 -0.68 -5.02 23.19
C PRO A 108 -0.51 -4.27 21.87
N LEU A 109 -1.35 -3.27 21.64
CA LEU A 109 -1.29 -2.45 20.42
C LEU A 109 0.07 -1.80 20.19
N ALA A 110 0.68 -1.25 21.25
CA ALA A 110 2.00 -0.63 21.14
C ALA A 110 3.06 -1.61 20.66
N GLU A 111 3.04 -2.85 21.14
CA GLU A 111 3.96 -3.90 20.69
C GLU A 111 3.68 -4.32 19.25
N ASN A 112 2.41 -4.44 18.86
CA ASN A 112 2.01 -4.70 17.46
C ASN A 112 2.50 -3.60 16.50
N VAL A 113 2.44 -2.33 16.92
CA VAL A 113 2.94 -1.20 16.12
C VAL A 113 4.47 -1.23 16.04
N ALA A 114 5.15 -1.61 17.11
CA ALA A 114 6.61 -1.69 17.18
C ALA A 114 7.22 -2.92 16.49
N LEU A 115 6.42 -3.93 16.11
CA LEU A 115 6.91 -5.18 15.49
C LEU A 115 7.90 -4.96 14.34
N PRO A 116 7.70 -4.01 13.40
CA PRO A 116 8.68 -3.80 12.33
C PRO A 116 10.08 -3.42 12.83
N LEU A 117 10.20 -2.63 13.90
CA LEU A 117 11.47 -2.30 14.53
C LEU A 117 12.12 -3.56 15.12
N THR A 118 11.34 -4.34 15.88
CA THR A 118 11.81 -5.60 16.47
C THR A 118 12.34 -6.58 15.43
N VAL A 119 11.59 -6.73 14.31
CA VAL A 119 12.01 -7.60 13.19
C VAL A 119 13.24 -7.06 12.47
N ALA A 120 13.38 -5.73 12.40
CA ALA A 120 14.57 -5.08 11.83
C ALA A 120 15.80 -5.18 12.75
N GLY A 121 15.64 -5.61 14.00
CA GLY A 121 16.72 -5.62 15.01
C GLY A 121 17.04 -4.23 15.55
N GLU A 122 16.10 -3.28 15.42
CA GLU A 122 16.24 -1.92 15.91
C GLU A 122 15.65 -1.79 17.32
N GLU A 123 16.25 -0.93 18.13
CA GLU A 123 15.71 -0.61 19.46
C GLU A 123 14.44 0.22 19.34
N VAL A 124 13.46 -0.08 20.20
CA VAL A 124 12.21 0.66 20.24
C VAL A 124 12.39 1.92 21.10
N ASP A 125 12.41 3.08 20.47
CA ASP A 125 12.29 4.35 21.18
C ASP A 125 10.84 4.50 21.68
N MET A 126 10.68 4.40 23.00
CA MET A 126 9.37 4.45 23.66
C MET A 126 8.73 5.84 23.62
N GLU A 127 9.51 6.90 23.48
CA GLU A 127 9.00 8.27 23.34
C GLU A 127 8.46 8.46 21.91
N ALA A 128 9.24 8.11 20.89
CA ALA A 128 8.81 8.14 19.50
C ALA A 128 7.59 7.25 19.25
N LEU A 129 7.51 6.06 19.84
CA LEU A 129 6.35 5.18 19.76
C LEU A 129 5.10 5.81 20.37
N ARG A 130 5.25 6.49 21.54
CA ARG A 130 4.15 7.20 22.19
C ARG A 130 3.65 8.36 21.34
N ASP A 131 4.55 9.13 20.76
CA ASP A 131 4.22 10.23 19.87
C ASP A 131 3.51 9.75 18.59
N LEU A 132 3.97 8.65 18.01
CA LEU A 132 3.33 8.02 16.87
C LEU A 132 1.91 7.54 17.18
N LEU A 133 1.70 6.90 18.35
CA LEU A 133 0.37 6.52 18.82
C LEU A 133 -0.51 7.74 19.09
N GLY A 134 0.07 8.83 19.59
CA GLY A 134 -0.61 10.12 19.75
C GLY A 134 -1.05 10.71 18.41
N TRP A 135 -0.18 10.70 17.42
CA TRP A 135 -0.47 11.22 16.08
C TRP A 135 -1.64 10.49 15.41
N VAL A 136 -1.74 9.16 15.54
CA VAL A 136 -2.89 8.41 15.02
C VAL A 136 -4.11 8.42 15.95
N GLY A 137 -4.04 9.12 17.10
CA GLY A 137 -5.15 9.24 18.07
C GLY A 137 -5.41 7.95 18.85
N LEU A 138 -4.37 7.16 19.16
CA LEU A 138 -4.46 5.88 19.85
C LEU A 138 -3.67 5.82 21.18
N SER A 139 -3.26 6.96 21.76
CA SER A 139 -2.50 7.00 23.01
C SER A 139 -3.16 6.20 24.13
N GLN A 140 -4.48 6.30 24.28
CA GLN A 140 -5.25 5.61 25.30
C GLN A 140 -5.38 4.09 25.07
N HIS A 141 -5.10 3.64 23.84
CA HIS A 141 -5.23 2.24 23.42
C HIS A 141 -3.88 1.51 23.37
N ALA A 142 -2.79 2.14 23.81
CA ALA A 142 -1.43 1.56 23.74
C ALA A 142 -1.34 0.15 24.37
N ARG A 143 -2.09 -0.09 25.45
CA ARG A 143 -2.14 -1.38 26.17
C ARG A 143 -3.34 -2.27 25.78
N ALA A 144 -4.23 -1.79 24.92
CA ALA A 144 -5.38 -2.55 24.45
C ALA A 144 -4.94 -3.73 23.56
N LEU A 145 -5.68 -4.82 23.63
CA LEU A 145 -5.47 -5.95 22.71
C LEU A 145 -6.25 -5.71 21.41
N PRO A 146 -5.71 -6.12 20.25
CA PRO A 146 -6.33 -5.87 18.95
C PRO A 146 -7.81 -6.28 18.82
N PRO A 147 -8.30 -7.39 19.41
CA PRO A 147 -9.71 -7.74 19.34
C PRO A 147 -10.68 -6.74 20.00
N SER A 148 -10.17 -5.89 20.90
CA SER A 148 -10.99 -4.86 21.58
C SER A 148 -11.11 -3.56 20.80
N LEU A 149 -10.38 -3.41 19.69
CA LEU A 149 -10.36 -2.21 18.89
C LEU A 149 -11.47 -2.18 17.85
N SER A 150 -12.07 -1.01 17.63
CA SER A 150 -12.96 -0.76 16.50
C SER A 150 -12.23 -0.85 15.16
N GLY A 151 -12.98 -1.00 14.06
CA GLY A 151 -12.40 -1.05 12.71
C GLY A 151 -11.54 0.17 12.39
N GLY A 152 -11.99 1.38 12.75
CA GLY A 152 -11.21 2.61 12.55
C GLY A 152 -9.94 2.68 13.39
N GLU A 153 -9.97 2.21 14.63
CA GLU A 153 -8.77 2.11 15.47
C GLU A 153 -7.79 1.11 14.91
N ARG A 154 -8.24 -0.05 14.42
CA ARG A 154 -7.39 -1.04 13.76
C ARG A 154 -6.73 -0.47 12.50
N GLN A 155 -7.44 0.30 11.66
CA GLN A 155 -6.85 0.93 10.48
C GLN A 155 -5.83 2.01 10.84
N ARG A 156 -6.08 2.85 11.83
CA ARG A 156 -5.08 3.83 12.29
C ARG A 156 -3.87 3.15 12.93
N ALA A 157 -4.06 2.06 13.64
CA ALA A 157 -2.95 1.24 14.16
C ALA A 157 -2.13 0.60 13.04
N ALA A 158 -2.79 0.11 11.98
CA ALA A 158 -2.09 -0.40 10.81
C ALA A 158 -1.26 0.68 10.11
N LEU A 159 -1.79 1.90 10.01
CA LEU A 159 -1.03 3.03 9.49
C LEU A 159 0.19 3.34 10.38
N ALA A 160 0.02 3.42 11.70
CA ALA A 160 1.15 3.64 12.63
C ALA A 160 2.23 2.55 12.45
N ARG A 161 1.84 1.28 12.40
CA ARG A 161 2.77 0.17 12.13
C ARG A 161 3.46 0.28 10.77
N ALA A 162 2.74 0.71 9.75
CA ALA A 162 3.30 0.85 8.40
C ALA A 162 4.36 1.96 8.32
N VAL A 163 4.26 3.00 9.16
CA VAL A 163 5.15 4.18 9.07
C VAL A 163 6.23 4.23 10.14
N ILE A 164 6.25 3.31 11.09
CA ILE A 164 7.19 3.34 12.22
C ILE A 164 8.67 3.30 11.80
N LEU A 165 8.98 2.62 10.69
CA LEU A 165 10.31 2.61 10.06
C LEU A 165 10.57 3.85 9.18
N SER A 166 9.70 4.87 9.24
CA SER A 166 9.81 6.09 8.41
C SER A 166 9.99 5.83 6.91
N PRO A 167 9.14 5.00 6.27
CA PRO A 167 9.31 4.59 4.88
C PRO A 167 9.29 5.79 3.91
N ASP A 168 9.86 5.60 2.71
CA ASP A 168 9.82 6.58 1.61
C ASP A 168 8.52 6.50 0.82
N LEU A 169 7.90 5.32 0.79
CA LEU A 169 6.66 5.03 0.07
C LEU A 169 5.63 4.40 1.02
N VAL A 170 4.43 4.95 1.04
CA VAL A 170 3.28 4.39 1.76
C VAL A 170 2.25 3.90 0.74
N LEU A 171 1.94 2.62 0.82
CA LEU A 171 0.92 1.94 0.02
C LEU A 171 -0.29 1.65 0.89
N ALA A 172 -1.48 2.02 0.46
CA ALA A 172 -2.71 1.73 1.19
C ALA A 172 -3.71 1.03 0.25
N ASP A 173 -4.11 -0.18 0.59
CA ASP A 173 -5.04 -0.99 -0.20
C ASP A 173 -6.43 -0.95 0.44
N GLU A 174 -7.38 -0.25 -0.22
CA GLU A 174 -8.76 -0.02 0.23
C GLU A 174 -8.83 0.33 1.73
N PRO A 175 -8.03 1.30 2.23
CA PRO A 175 -7.83 1.50 3.67
C PRO A 175 -9.07 1.98 4.40
N THR A 176 -10.11 2.39 3.66
CA THR A 176 -11.37 2.95 4.19
C THR A 176 -12.58 2.06 3.94
N GLY A 177 -12.41 0.88 3.34
CA GLY A 177 -13.51 0.04 2.85
C GLY A 177 -14.52 -0.41 3.91
N ASN A 178 -14.14 -0.42 5.19
CA ASN A 178 -14.99 -0.83 6.32
C ASN A 178 -15.21 0.31 7.33
N LEU A 179 -15.00 1.57 6.92
CA LEU A 179 -15.11 2.75 7.78
C LEU A 179 -16.27 3.62 7.36
N ASP A 180 -16.88 4.33 8.32
CA ASP A 180 -17.77 5.44 8.02
C ASP A 180 -17.00 6.61 7.39
N TRP A 181 -17.75 7.60 6.88
CA TRP A 181 -17.17 8.74 6.18
C TRP A 181 -16.20 9.55 7.05
N ASP A 182 -16.56 9.83 8.30
CA ASP A 182 -15.74 10.67 9.18
C ASP A 182 -14.42 9.97 9.53
N MET A 183 -14.47 8.67 9.79
CA MET A 183 -13.28 7.86 10.04
C MET A 183 -12.42 7.73 8.79
N SER A 184 -13.04 7.59 7.61
CA SER A 184 -12.34 7.57 6.32
C SER A 184 -11.58 8.87 6.08
N MET A 185 -12.23 10.02 6.31
CA MET A 185 -11.59 11.33 6.16
C MET A 185 -10.46 11.56 7.18
N ARG A 186 -10.60 11.08 8.41
CA ARG A 186 -9.51 11.13 9.40
C ARG A 186 -8.29 10.32 8.96
N LEU A 187 -8.49 9.12 8.43
CA LEU A 187 -7.40 8.29 7.91
C LEU A 187 -6.72 8.96 6.70
N MET A 188 -7.52 9.53 5.79
CA MET A 188 -6.98 10.27 4.63
C MET A 188 -6.19 11.49 5.07
N GLN A 189 -6.61 12.20 6.11
CA GLN A 189 -5.87 13.34 6.67
C GLN A 189 -4.48 12.92 7.14
N LEU A 190 -4.35 11.80 7.84
CA LEU A 190 -3.04 11.26 8.26
C LEU A 190 -2.15 10.92 7.05
N LEU A 191 -2.71 10.34 5.98
CA LEU A 191 -1.97 10.07 4.73
C LEU A 191 -1.55 11.36 4.02
N ILE A 192 -2.37 12.41 4.05
CA ILE A 192 -2.04 13.73 3.52
C ILE A 192 -0.88 14.36 4.33
N GLU A 193 -0.89 14.24 5.66
CA GLU A 193 0.18 14.73 6.52
C GLU A 193 1.50 14.03 6.22
N LEU A 194 1.50 12.71 6.05
CA LEU A 194 2.67 11.96 5.59
C LEU A 194 3.18 12.45 4.24
N ASN A 195 2.30 12.71 3.29
CA ASN A 195 2.70 13.27 2.00
C ASN A 195 3.30 14.67 2.13
N LYS A 196 2.71 15.55 2.94
CA LYS A 196 3.25 16.88 3.23
C LYS A 196 4.62 16.84 3.91
N SER A 197 4.93 15.77 4.64
CA SER A 197 6.28 15.52 5.20
C SER A 197 7.27 14.95 4.18
N GLY A 198 6.88 14.85 2.89
CA GLY A 198 7.74 14.42 1.79
C GLY A 198 7.62 12.93 1.43
N LYS A 199 6.76 12.16 2.09
CA LYS A 199 6.56 10.74 1.75
C LYS A 199 5.74 10.61 0.45
N THR A 200 6.08 9.61 -0.34
CA THR A 200 5.26 9.21 -1.50
C THR A 200 4.09 8.37 -1.02
N VAL A 201 2.89 8.65 -1.49
CA VAL A 201 1.67 7.93 -1.08
C VAL A 201 0.95 7.39 -2.30
N LEU A 202 0.55 6.12 -2.26
CA LEU A 202 -0.33 5.49 -3.25
C LEU A 202 -1.49 4.80 -2.54
N VAL A 203 -2.70 5.30 -2.77
CA VAL A 203 -3.94 4.76 -2.19
C VAL A 203 -4.74 4.05 -3.29
N ALA A 204 -4.93 2.76 -3.17
CA ALA A 204 -5.86 2.01 -3.99
C ALA A 204 -7.26 2.11 -3.39
N THR A 205 -8.22 2.62 -4.15
CA THR A 205 -9.63 2.70 -3.75
C THR A 205 -10.55 2.79 -4.95
N HIS A 206 -11.77 2.30 -4.79
CA HIS A 206 -12.85 2.47 -5.76
C HIS A 206 -13.81 3.60 -5.39
N ASP A 207 -13.63 4.24 -4.22
CA ASP A 207 -14.49 5.34 -3.75
C ASP A 207 -14.10 6.68 -4.39
N LEU A 208 -14.84 7.07 -5.42
CA LEU A 208 -14.62 8.33 -6.14
C LEU A 208 -14.94 9.56 -5.29
N ASN A 209 -15.84 9.48 -4.31
CA ASN A 209 -16.17 10.59 -3.44
C ASN A 209 -14.99 10.87 -2.49
N LEU A 210 -14.39 9.82 -1.96
CA LEU A 210 -13.18 9.92 -1.15
C LEU A 210 -12.03 10.56 -1.93
N ILE A 211 -11.82 10.13 -3.19
CA ILE A 211 -10.81 10.71 -4.08
C ILE A 211 -11.06 12.21 -4.27
N ARG A 212 -12.29 12.63 -4.60
CA ARG A 212 -12.64 14.04 -4.80
C ARG A 212 -12.42 14.88 -3.54
N ALA A 213 -12.89 14.40 -2.40
CA ALA A 213 -12.73 15.09 -1.11
C ALA A 213 -11.25 15.24 -0.72
N THR A 214 -10.43 14.24 -1.02
CA THR A 214 -8.99 14.27 -0.74
C THR A 214 -8.25 15.21 -1.71
N LYS A 215 -8.59 15.20 -3.00
CA LYS A 215 -8.01 16.12 -4.01
C LYS A 215 -8.28 17.61 -3.70
N ALA A 216 -9.30 17.92 -2.96
CA ALA A 216 -9.54 19.28 -2.47
C ALA A 216 -8.47 19.75 -1.45
N GLN A 217 -7.71 18.84 -0.85
CA GLN A 217 -6.74 19.10 0.22
C GLN A 217 -5.28 18.84 -0.17
N VAL A 218 -5.03 18.05 -1.22
CA VAL A 218 -3.70 17.71 -1.70
C VAL A 218 -3.68 17.53 -3.22
N THR A 219 -2.57 17.94 -3.85
CA THR A 219 -2.36 17.67 -5.27
C THR A 219 -2.11 16.18 -5.46
N ALA A 220 -3.05 15.48 -6.08
CA ALA A 220 -2.96 14.05 -6.30
C ALA A 220 -3.18 13.69 -7.78
N ARG A 221 -2.44 12.67 -8.24
CA ARG A 221 -2.66 12.03 -9.56
C ARG A 221 -3.58 10.84 -9.38
N VAL A 222 -4.51 10.66 -10.29
CA VAL A 222 -5.42 9.50 -10.30
C VAL A 222 -5.04 8.58 -11.45
N LEU A 223 -4.73 7.34 -11.10
CA LEU A 223 -4.42 6.24 -12.01
C LEU A 223 -5.63 5.30 -12.04
N ARG A 224 -5.99 4.81 -13.21
CA ARG A 224 -7.11 3.87 -13.37
C ARG A 224 -6.64 2.59 -14.04
N ILE A 225 -6.95 1.45 -13.41
CA ILE A 225 -6.78 0.14 -14.05
C ILE A 225 -8.11 -0.24 -14.72
N SER A 226 -8.04 -0.56 -16.01
CA SER A 226 -9.18 -1.05 -16.79
C SER A 226 -8.70 -2.06 -17.82
N GLY A 227 -9.31 -3.26 -17.85
CA GLY A 227 -8.93 -4.31 -18.80
C GLY A 227 -7.45 -4.70 -18.74
N GLY A 228 -6.86 -4.73 -17.54
CA GLY A 228 -5.44 -5.06 -17.36
C GLY A 228 -4.45 -3.94 -17.70
N ASN A 229 -4.91 -2.80 -18.21
CA ASN A 229 -4.09 -1.66 -18.59
C ASN A 229 -4.21 -0.50 -17.60
N LEU A 230 -3.16 0.32 -17.50
CA LEU A 230 -3.13 1.51 -16.68
C LEU A 230 -3.35 2.77 -17.54
N GLN A 231 -4.23 3.64 -17.08
CA GLN A 231 -4.50 4.93 -17.72
C GLN A 231 -4.43 6.05 -16.66
N LEU A 232 -3.95 7.23 -17.06
CA LEU A 232 -4.18 8.44 -16.27
C LEU A 232 -5.65 8.78 -16.36
N ALA A 233 -6.33 8.89 -15.23
CA ALA A 233 -7.72 9.35 -15.23
C ALA A 233 -7.75 10.82 -15.65
N GLY A 234 -8.72 11.17 -16.50
CA GLY A 234 -8.93 12.54 -16.96
C GLY A 234 -9.23 13.53 -15.84
N ALA A 235 -9.30 14.82 -16.19
CA ALA A 235 -9.52 15.93 -15.24
C ALA A 235 -10.86 15.85 -14.49
N ASP A 236 -11.78 14.98 -14.91
CA ASP A 236 -13.15 14.86 -14.36
C ASP A 236 -13.24 13.96 -13.10
N LEU A 237 -12.12 13.43 -12.60
CA LEU A 237 -12.03 12.66 -11.36
C LEU A 237 -11.29 13.40 -10.25
#